data_4179eb3a6120f4bda421b898fe301591
#
_entry.id   4179eb3a6120f4bda421b898fe301591
#
_cell.length_a   1.000
_cell.length_b   1.000
_cell.length_c   1.000
_cell.angle_alpha   90.00
_cell.angle_beta   90.00
_cell.angle_gamma   90.00
#
_symmetry.space_group_name_H-M   'P 1'
#
loop_
_entity.id
_entity.type
_entity.pdbx_description
1 polymer ?
#
loop_
_entity_poly.entity_id
_entity_poly.type
_entity_poly.pdbx_seq_one_letter_code
_entity_poly.pdbx_strand_id
1 'polypeptide(L)'
;MKIRELIKVGGREVQTIGPNQTISEVVQKLSKFNRGSLPVIDEHEHLVGIITERDIVRKCFARSDSCDAVKVKEIMTKEVVYSTPDDDAEYAVMVMKQKRIRHLPVVESGKVVGLVSMRDLLDIQLENCKTEVRYSQLLPRRTQRPIV
;
A
#
# COMPACT_ATOMS: atom_id res chain seq x y z
N MET A 1 12.72 14.28 -7.81
CA MET A 1 12.12 14.31 -6.44
C MET A 1 12.58 13.08 -5.68
N LYS A 2 13.07 13.27 -4.50
CA LYS A 2 13.49 12.18 -3.61
C LYS A 2 12.31 11.59 -2.85
N ILE A 3 12.39 10.30 -2.56
CA ILE A 3 11.38 9.57 -1.76
C ILE A 3 11.15 10.27 -0.42
N ARG A 4 12.20 10.80 0.19
CA ARG A 4 12.11 11.60 1.43
C ARG A 4 11.09 12.75 1.35
N GLU A 5 11.03 13.43 0.23
CA GLU A 5 10.10 14.54 0.01
C GLU A 5 8.67 14.04 -0.11
N LEU A 6 8.46 12.90 -0.79
CA LEU A 6 7.16 12.23 -0.92
C LEU A 6 6.55 11.85 0.42
N ILE A 7 7.36 11.26 1.29
CA ILE A 7 6.92 10.81 2.62
C ILE A 7 6.50 12.02 3.46
N LYS A 8 7.25 13.11 3.40
CA LYS A 8 6.95 14.34 4.14
C LYS A 8 5.66 15.01 3.66
N VAL A 9 5.49 15.13 2.34
CA VAL A 9 4.28 15.75 1.74
C VAL A 9 3.03 14.93 2.03
N GLY A 10 3.14 13.61 2.03
CA GLY A 10 2.03 12.73 2.34
C GLY A 10 1.49 12.87 3.77
N GLY A 11 2.29 13.35 4.71
CA GLY A 11 1.90 13.66 6.10
C GLY A 11 1.28 12.50 6.87
N ARG A 12 1.30 11.30 6.29
CA ARG A 12 0.62 10.13 6.83
C ARG A 12 1.59 9.29 7.63
N GLU A 13 1.22 9.03 8.85
CA GLU A 13 1.94 8.06 9.69
C GLU A 13 1.94 6.68 9.05
N VAL A 14 3.10 6.03 9.05
CA VAL A 14 3.23 4.65 8.58
C VAL A 14 2.47 3.71 9.49
N GLN A 15 1.58 2.91 8.88
CA GLN A 15 0.89 1.83 9.58
C GLN A 15 1.58 0.51 9.28
N THR A 16 1.84 -0.26 10.31
CA THR A 16 2.52 -1.57 10.23
C THR A 16 1.70 -2.64 10.93
N ILE A 17 2.08 -3.89 10.76
CA ILE A 17 1.43 -5.04 11.39
C ILE A 17 2.51 -6.04 11.83
N GLY A 18 2.23 -6.83 12.86
CA GLY A 18 3.13 -7.89 13.30
C GLY A 18 2.86 -9.22 12.59
N PRO A 19 3.87 -10.11 12.47
CA PRO A 19 3.74 -11.38 11.76
C PRO A 19 2.81 -12.38 12.45
N ASN A 20 2.59 -12.25 13.75
CA ASN A 20 1.71 -13.12 14.52
C ASN A 20 0.28 -12.57 14.68
N GLN A 21 0.01 -11.39 14.17
CA GLN A 21 -1.35 -10.83 14.11
C GLN A 21 -2.18 -11.56 13.05
N THR A 22 -3.50 -11.46 13.17
CA THR A 22 -4.43 -12.18 12.30
C THR A 22 -4.80 -11.35 11.06
N ILE A 23 -5.31 -12.05 10.04
CA ILE A 23 -5.83 -11.37 8.84
C ILE A 23 -7.03 -10.50 9.17
N SER A 24 -7.86 -10.87 10.13
CA SER A 24 -8.95 -10.03 10.63
C SER A 24 -8.44 -8.67 11.13
N GLU A 25 -7.35 -8.68 11.90
CA GLU A 25 -6.69 -7.44 12.38
C GLU A 25 -6.11 -6.61 11.24
N VAL A 26 -5.53 -7.26 10.21
CA VAL A 26 -5.05 -6.60 9.00
C VAL A 26 -6.19 -5.88 8.30
N VAL A 27 -7.29 -6.57 8.03
CA VAL A 27 -8.46 -6.01 7.33
C VAL A 27 -9.03 -4.81 8.08
N GLN A 28 -9.15 -4.91 9.41
CA GLN A 28 -9.60 -3.79 10.25
C GLN A 28 -8.67 -2.58 10.12
N LYS A 29 -7.37 -2.80 10.11
CA LYS A 29 -6.38 -1.72 10.02
C LYS A 29 -6.34 -1.09 8.63
N LEU A 30 -6.41 -1.90 7.56
CA LEU A 30 -6.52 -1.42 6.19
C LEU A 30 -7.75 -0.55 6.00
N SER A 31 -8.89 -0.97 6.53
CA SER A 31 -10.14 -0.23 6.47
C SER A 31 -10.08 1.08 7.27
N LYS A 32 -9.60 1.02 8.52
CA LYS A 32 -9.52 2.19 9.41
C LYS A 32 -8.64 3.30 8.84
N PHE A 33 -7.50 2.96 8.27
CA PHE A 33 -6.53 3.93 7.76
C PHE A 33 -6.60 4.13 6.24
N ASN A 34 -7.56 3.48 5.58
CA ASN A 34 -7.73 3.53 4.12
C ASN A 34 -6.42 3.19 3.38
N ARG A 35 -5.87 2.03 3.68
CA ARG A 35 -4.63 1.52 3.09
C ARG A 35 -4.88 0.26 2.28
N GLY A 36 -4.03 0.01 1.29
CA GLY A 36 -4.08 -1.22 0.48
C GLY A 36 -3.01 -2.24 0.87
N SER A 37 -2.08 -1.86 1.74
CA SER A 37 -1.01 -2.73 2.22
C SER A 37 -0.45 -2.26 3.55
N LEU A 38 0.18 -3.19 4.27
CA LEU A 38 0.89 -2.91 5.52
C LEU A 38 2.27 -3.57 5.48
N PRO A 39 3.35 -2.83 5.74
CA PRO A 39 4.63 -3.45 6.06
C PRO A 39 4.49 -4.31 7.31
N VAL A 40 5.12 -5.48 7.29
CA VAL A 40 5.15 -6.41 8.42
C VAL A 40 6.49 -6.24 9.12
N ILE A 41 6.46 -5.90 10.39
CA ILE A 41 7.65 -5.70 11.21
C ILE A 41 7.67 -6.67 12.37
N ASP A 42 8.89 -7.11 12.75
CA ASP A 42 9.09 -7.95 13.92
C ASP A 42 9.13 -7.12 15.23
N GLU A 43 9.41 -7.78 16.34
CA GLU A 43 9.52 -7.17 17.67
C GLU A 43 10.68 -6.15 17.79
N HIS A 44 11.67 -6.22 16.89
CA HIS A 44 12.78 -5.27 16.78
C HIS A 44 12.53 -4.17 15.75
N GLU A 45 11.29 -4.07 15.24
CA GLU A 45 10.87 -3.12 14.20
C GLU A 45 11.57 -3.33 12.84
N HIS A 46 12.15 -4.49 12.59
CA HIS A 46 12.72 -4.84 11.30
C HIS A 46 11.65 -5.28 10.30
N LEU A 47 11.79 -4.85 9.06
CA LEU A 47 10.90 -5.26 7.97
C LEU A 47 11.10 -6.76 7.67
N VAL A 48 10.07 -7.56 7.88
CA VAL A 48 10.10 -9.02 7.63
C VAL A 48 9.16 -9.46 6.53
N GLY A 49 8.28 -8.58 6.08
CA GLY A 49 7.32 -8.89 5.02
C GLY A 49 6.49 -7.68 4.64
N ILE A 50 5.64 -7.89 3.67
CA ILE A 50 4.55 -6.97 3.32
C ILE A 50 3.29 -7.78 3.11
N ILE A 51 2.16 -7.27 3.58
CA ILE A 51 0.84 -7.86 3.33
C ILE A 51 -0.04 -6.86 2.58
N THR A 52 -0.64 -7.32 1.48
CA THR A 52 -1.47 -6.52 0.61
C THR A 52 -2.88 -7.11 0.53
N GLU A 53 -3.85 -6.29 0.09
CA GLU A 53 -5.20 -6.77 -0.24
C GLU A 53 -5.15 -7.94 -1.25
N ARG A 54 -4.23 -7.88 -2.20
CA ARG A 54 -4.02 -8.94 -3.19
C ARG A 54 -3.57 -10.26 -2.54
N ASP A 55 -2.66 -10.20 -1.56
CA ASP A 55 -2.25 -11.38 -0.80
C ASP A 55 -3.43 -12.02 -0.08
N ILE A 56 -4.28 -11.21 0.54
CA ILE A 56 -5.46 -11.68 1.26
C ILE A 56 -6.42 -12.38 0.29
N VAL A 57 -6.74 -11.74 -0.84
CA VAL A 57 -7.66 -12.31 -1.84
C VAL A 57 -7.10 -13.59 -2.45
N ARG A 58 -5.85 -13.59 -2.87
CA ARG A 58 -5.25 -14.72 -3.61
C ARG A 58 -4.81 -15.88 -2.73
N LYS A 59 -4.31 -15.60 -1.55
CA LYS A 59 -3.72 -16.62 -0.67
C LYS A 59 -4.65 -17.08 0.43
N CYS A 60 -5.62 -16.26 0.83
CA CYS A 60 -6.55 -16.57 1.89
C CYS A 60 -7.90 -17.01 1.34
N PHE A 61 -8.59 -16.16 0.61
CA PHE A 61 -9.92 -16.45 0.06
C PHE A 61 -9.92 -17.50 -1.05
N ALA A 62 -8.80 -17.69 -1.76
CA ALA A 62 -8.66 -18.77 -2.73
C ALA A 62 -8.57 -20.15 -2.08
N ARG A 63 -8.25 -20.23 -0.78
CA ARG A 63 -8.37 -21.42 0.04
C ARG A 63 -9.76 -21.41 0.67
N SER A 64 -10.48 -22.53 0.65
CA SER A 64 -11.86 -22.65 1.15
C SER A 64 -12.01 -22.45 2.66
N ASP A 65 -10.95 -22.06 3.37
CA ASP A 65 -10.91 -21.92 4.81
C ASP A 65 -11.22 -20.50 5.28
N SER A 66 -11.70 -20.38 6.53
CA SER A 66 -11.88 -19.08 7.18
C SER A 66 -10.55 -18.35 7.30
N CYS A 67 -10.49 -17.12 6.78
CA CYS A 67 -9.30 -16.27 6.84
C CYS A 67 -9.09 -15.57 8.17
N ASP A 68 -10.10 -15.48 9.02
CA ASP A 68 -10.09 -14.59 10.18
C ASP A 68 -8.98 -14.90 11.17
N ALA A 69 -8.69 -16.17 11.40
CA ALA A 69 -7.69 -16.64 12.35
C ALA A 69 -6.31 -16.94 11.72
N VAL A 70 -6.17 -16.81 10.39
CA VAL A 70 -4.91 -17.00 9.69
C VAL A 70 -3.94 -15.88 10.10
N LYS A 71 -2.69 -16.25 10.41
CA LYS A 71 -1.67 -15.28 10.81
C LYS A 71 -1.01 -14.63 9.60
N VAL A 72 -0.63 -13.37 9.75
CA VAL A 72 0.05 -12.56 8.73
C VAL A 72 1.24 -13.29 8.12
N LYS A 73 2.09 -13.91 8.96
CA LYS A 73 3.28 -14.64 8.50
C LYS A 73 3.00 -15.79 7.54
N GLU A 74 1.77 -16.34 7.55
CA GLU A 74 1.39 -17.46 6.69
C GLU A 74 1.11 -17.01 5.25
N ILE A 75 0.71 -15.74 5.05
CA ILE A 75 0.32 -15.24 3.73
C ILE A 75 1.09 -14.00 3.26
N MET A 76 1.85 -13.34 4.12
CA MET A 76 2.66 -12.19 3.73
C MET A 76 3.68 -12.54 2.65
N THR A 77 4.04 -11.57 1.83
CA THR A 77 5.19 -11.66 0.93
C THR A 77 6.47 -11.43 1.73
N LYS A 78 7.39 -12.39 1.73
CA LYS A 78 8.63 -12.39 2.52
C LYS A 78 9.79 -11.71 1.83
N GLU A 79 9.90 -11.86 0.51
CA GLU A 79 10.91 -11.18 -0.31
C GLU A 79 10.44 -9.76 -0.61
N VAL A 80 10.66 -8.86 0.35
CA VAL A 80 10.18 -7.49 0.25
C VAL A 80 11.19 -6.64 -0.50
N VAL A 81 10.75 -6.05 -1.61
CA VAL A 81 11.47 -4.98 -2.28
C VAL A 81 11.19 -3.68 -1.52
N TYR A 82 12.20 -2.92 -1.22
CA TYR A 82 12.08 -1.66 -0.50
C TYR A 82 12.89 -0.54 -1.17
N SER A 83 12.63 0.68 -0.78
CA SER A 83 13.35 1.88 -1.17
C SER A 83 13.97 2.54 0.04
N THR A 84 14.91 3.45 -0.19
CA THR A 84 15.46 4.31 0.85
C THR A 84 14.96 5.75 0.64
N PRO A 85 15.01 6.61 1.67
CA PRO A 85 14.59 8.00 1.53
C PRO A 85 15.36 8.79 0.47
N ASP A 86 16.60 8.39 0.16
CA ASP A 86 17.47 9.08 -0.79
C ASP A 86 17.32 8.59 -2.25
N ASP A 87 16.53 7.57 -2.48
CA ASP A 87 16.19 7.12 -3.83
C ASP A 87 15.31 8.15 -4.56
N ASP A 88 15.43 8.17 -5.88
CA ASP A 88 14.58 9.01 -6.73
C ASP A 88 13.20 8.39 -6.94
N ALA A 89 12.17 9.22 -7.08
CA ALA A 89 10.81 8.78 -7.36
C ALA A 89 10.71 7.95 -8.65
N GLU A 90 11.48 8.32 -9.67
CA GLU A 90 11.56 7.59 -10.93
C GLU A 90 12.09 6.16 -10.74
N TYR A 91 13.08 5.99 -9.85
CA TYR A 91 13.57 4.66 -9.48
C TYR A 91 12.46 3.81 -8.85
N ALA A 92 11.69 4.39 -7.93
CA ALA A 92 10.56 3.69 -7.30
C ALA A 92 9.51 3.25 -8.34
N VAL A 93 9.18 4.11 -9.30
CA VAL A 93 8.26 3.77 -10.42
C VAL A 93 8.80 2.59 -11.23
N MET A 94 10.09 2.64 -11.60
CA MET A 94 10.73 1.55 -12.35
C MET A 94 10.68 0.22 -11.60
N VAL A 95 11.01 0.23 -10.32
CA VAL A 95 11.00 -0.96 -9.47
C VAL A 95 9.59 -1.54 -9.36
N MET A 96 8.60 -0.70 -9.09
CA MET A 96 7.20 -1.12 -8.99
C MET A 96 6.72 -1.76 -10.30
N LYS A 97 7.07 -1.16 -11.44
CA LYS A 97 6.73 -1.68 -12.77
C LYS A 97 7.41 -3.02 -13.04
N GLN A 98 8.71 -3.11 -12.82
CA GLN A 98 9.50 -4.31 -13.07
C GLN A 98 9.05 -5.48 -12.18
N LYS A 99 8.76 -5.22 -10.91
CA LYS A 99 8.33 -6.23 -9.94
C LYS A 99 6.82 -6.45 -9.90
N ARG A 100 6.06 -5.69 -10.67
CA ARG A 100 4.59 -5.73 -10.70
C ARG A 100 3.95 -5.55 -9.33
N ILE A 101 4.50 -4.63 -8.56
CA ILE A 101 4.02 -4.24 -7.23
C ILE A 101 3.54 -2.79 -7.26
N ARG A 102 2.66 -2.42 -6.34
CA ARG A 102 2.08 -1.07 -6.26
C ARG A 102 2.42 -0.35 -4.95
N HIS A 103 3.12 -1.01 -4.07
CA HIS A 103 3.50 -0.48 -2.76
C HIS A 103 4.97 -0.80 -2.51
N LEU A 104 5.70 0.18 -2.01
CA LEU A 104 7.13 0.07 -1.75
C LEU A 104 7.42 0.62 -0.35
N PRO A 105 7.78 -0.26 0.61
CA PRO A 105 8.22 0.21 1.91
C PRO A 105 9.50 1.04 1.79
N VAL A 106 9.60 2.07 2.60
CA VAL A 106 10.79 2.91 2.69
C VAL A 106 11.50 2.63 3.99
N VAL A 107 12.76 2.23 3.90
CA VAL A 107 13.57 1.80 5.04
C VAL A 107 14.76 2.75 5.21
N GLU A 108 14.96 3.21 6.43
CA GLU A 108 16.12 4.01 6.85
C GLU A 108 16.66 3.43 8.15
N SER A 109 17.96 3.17 8.19
CA SER A 109 18.64 2.60 9.37
C SER A 109 17.98 1.32 9.91
N GLY A 110 17.55 0.44 8.99
CA GLY A 110 16.90 -0.84 9.31
C GLY A 110 15.44 -0.76 9.71
N LYS A 111 14.85 0.44 9.78
CA LYS A 111 13.46 0.65 10.21
C LYS A 111 12.59 1.19 9.07
N VAL A 112 11.32 0.81 9.07
CA VAL A 112 10.33 1.32 8.13
C VAL A 112 9.97 2.76 8.51
N VAL A 113 10.27 3.71 7.63
CA VAL A 113 9.98 5.14 7.83
C VAL A 113 8.87 5.66 6.93
N GLY A 114 8.43 4.86 5.98
CA GLY A 114 7.37 5.24 5.06
C GLY A 114 6.86 4.07 4.23
N LEU A 115 5.79 4.33 3.51
CA LEU A 115 5.25 3.44 2.49
C LEU A 115 4.81 4.32 1.32
N VAL A 116 5.39 4.07 0.16
CA VAL A 116 5.06 4.78 -1.09
C VAL A 116 4.21 3.86 -1.95
N SER A 117 3.10 4.38 -2.45
CA SER A 117 2.26 3.69 -3.42
C SER A 117 2.42 4.26 -4.82
N MET A 118 2.10 3.47 -5.84
CA MET A 118 2.04 3.95 -7.22
C MET A 118 1.07 5.13 -7.34
N ARG A 119 -0.01 5.13 -6.57
CA ARG A 119 -0.98 6.22 -6.51
C ARG A 119 -0.33 7.52 -6.02
N ASP A 120 0.46 7.47 -4.93
CA ASP A 120 1.15 8.65 -4.41
C ASP A 120 2.07 9.27 -5.45
N LEU A 121 2.79 8.43 -6.21
CA LEU A 121 3.68 8.86 -7.29
C LEU A 121 2.92 9.49 -8.46
N LEU A 122 1.77 8.93 -8.84
CA LEU A 122 0.92 9.46 -9.89
C LEU A 122 0.24 10.78 -9.47
N ASP A 123 -0.22 10.90 -8.25
CA ASP A 123 -0.86 12.10 -7.73
C ASP A 123 0.06 13.31 -7.88
N ILE A 124 1.35 13.16 -7.62
CA ILE A 124 2.33 14.23 -7.77
C ILE A 124 2.55 14.60 -9.25
N GLN A 125 2.63 13.63 -10.14
CA GLN A 125 2.80 13.89 -11.56
C GLN A 125 1.57 14.53 -12.20
N LEU A 126 0.38 14.30 -11.64
CA LEU A 126 -0.91 14.73 -12.19
C LEU A 126 -1.50 15.95 -11.48
N GLU A 127 -0.82 16.55 -10.52
CA GLU A 127 -1.30 17.71 -9.75
C GLU A 127 -1.81 18.87 -10.63
N ASN A 128 -1.32 18.99 -11.86
CA ASN A 128 -1.69 20.02 -12.82
C ASN A 128 -2.70 19.55 -13.89
N CYS A 129 -3.16 18.30 -13.83
CA CYS A 129 -4.08 17.74 -14.82
C CYS A 129 -5.52 17.85 -14.32
N LYS A 130 -6.37 18.59 -15.05
CA LYS A 130 -7.82 18.59 -14.84
C LYS A 130 -8.42 17.45 -15.65
N THR A 131 -9.11 16.53 -14.98
CA THR A 131 -9.77 15.41 -15.62
C THR A 131 -11.27 15.46 -15.40
N GLU A 132 -12.03 15.35 -16.49
CA GLU A 132 -13.47 15.16 -16.43
C GLU A 132 -13.78 13.67 -16.32
N VAL A 133 -14.53 13.27 -15.30
CA VAL A 133 -14.97 11.88 -15.12
C VAL A 133 -16.27 11.66 -15.90
N ARG A 134 -16.26 10.68 -16.79
CA ARG A 134 -17.43 10.29 -17.58
C ARG A 134 -18.12 9.10 -16.92
N TYR A 135 -19.39 9.27 -16.62
CA TYR A 135 -20.21 8.20 -16.06
C TYR A 135 -20.91 7.41 -17.17
N SER A 136 -21.13 6.12 -16.94
CA SER A 136 -21.90 5.28 -17.86
C SER A 136 -23.32 5.84 -18.05
N GLN A 137 -23.80 5.88 -19.31
CA GLN A 137 -25.17 6.33 -19.63
C GLN A 137 -26.26 5.42 -19.05
N LEU A 138 -25.90 4.22 -18.59
CA LEU A 138 -26.82 3.28 -17.93
C LEU A 138 -27.15 3.68 -16.49
N LEU A 139 -26.41 4.64 -15.92
CA LEU A 139 -26.75 5.20 -14.61
C LEU A 139 -27.76 6.33 -14.77
N PRO A 140 -28.87 6.36 -13.98
CA PRO A 140 -29.83 7.43 -14.05
C PRO A 140 -29.18 8.79 -13.77
N ARG A 141 -29.55 9.81 -14.55
CA ARG A 141 -28.98 11.19 -14.49
C ARG A 141 -29.06 11.87 -13.11
N ARG A 142 -29.73 11.26 -12.13
CA ARG A 142 -29.86 11.78 -10.76
C ARG A 142 -28.57 11.74 -9.94
N THR A 143 -27.49 11.15 -10.44
CA THR A 143 -26.24 10.97 -9.71
C THR A 143 -25.11 11.84 -10.26
N GLN A 144 -25.40 12.89 -11.02
CA GLN A 144 -24.40 13.92 -11.30
C GLN A 144 -24.16 14.72 -10.01
N ARG A 145 -23.33 14.15 -9.13
CA ARG A 145 -22.77 14.90 -8.02
C ARG A 145 -21.62 15.73 -8.58
N PRO A 146 -21.58 17.04 -8.29
CA PRO A 146 -20.41 17.82 -8.64
C PRO A 146 -19.18 17.20 -7.97
N ILE A 147 -18.10 17.11 -8.72
CA ILE A 147 -16.80 16.67 -8.17
C ILE A 147 -16.34 17.77 -7.23
N VAL A 148 -16.34 17.47 -5.96
CA VAL A 148 -15.80 18.35 -4.92
C VAL A 148 -14.34 18.01 -4.70
#